data_d46ffb778b5b30b32a68f9efb85d98c3
#
_entry.id   d46ffb778b5b30b32a68f9efb85d98c3
#
_cell.length_a   1.000
_cell.length_b   1.000
_cell.length_c   1.000
_cell.angle_alpha   90.00
_cell.angle_beta   90.00
_cell.angle_gamma   90.00
#
_symmetry.space_group_name_H-M   'P 1'
#
loop_
_entity.id
_entity.type
_entity.pdbx_description
1 polymer ?
#
loop_
_entity_poly.entity_id
_entity_poly.type
_entity_poly.pdbx_seq_one_letter_code
_entity_poly.pdbx_strand_id
1 'polypeptide(L)'
;MSQERFLTVPSTGEVARPFEVLLDEASAALPADFPTSAGQVLVALDIDGTILTPAGATPRVLEGIHGLAAAGAQVLIASGRALEGVIPVLDALEFTDGWALCNNGATLVRVSGGTCEIVEERTFVPGPILEEIASAVPGSVFASMPHPDILLSAPFPNNEIEGSDHRIVSMEELASTPTPKIVVRAADMDREEFDRILASLDVSRTHEVFVGWTSWADIEPLGVTKASGLESLRQRLGLPACGTVAVGDGFNDTEMLTWAEVGVAMGQAPQGVKDVADVVTGSPNSCSRSPWS
;
A
#
# COMPACT_ATOMS: atom_id res chain seq x y z
N MET A 1 11.84 21.81 5.17
CA MET A 1 10.39 21.97 4.97
C MET A 1 10.15 21.95 3.46
N SER A 2 10.03 20.80 2.85
CA SER A 2 9.67 20.70 1.42
C SER A 2 8.52 19.71 1.29
N GLN A 3 7.35 20.26 1.02
CA GLN A 3 6.08 19.55 0.80
C GLN A 3 5.98 18.84 -0.58
N GLU A 4 7.09 18.58 -1.26
CA GLU A 4 7.08 18.18 -2.68
C GLU A 4 7.43 16.70 -2.93
N ARG A 5 7.37 15.82 -1.93
CA ARG A 5 7.95 14.47 -2.07
C ARG A 5 6.99 13.29 -1.96
N PHE A 6 5.72 13.52 -1.98
CA PHE A 6 4.79 12.43 -2.23
C PHE A 6 4.72 12.20 -3.74
N LEU A 7 4.87 10.95 -4.17
CA LEU A 7 4.74 10.55 -5.56
C LEU A 7 3.51 11.24 -6.14
N THR A 8 3.70 12.15 -7.09
CA THR A 8 2.60 12.84 -7.73
C THR A 8 1.82 11.83 -8.54
N VAL A 9 0.66 11.42 -8.03
CA VAL A 9 -0.29 10.64 -8.82
C VAL A 9 -0.66 11.47 -10.05
N PRO A 10 -0.53 10.94 -11.27
CA PRO A 10 -0.85 11.69 -12.48
C PRO A 10 -2.28 12.22 -12.41
N SER A 11 -2.47 13.53 -12.67
CA SER A 11 -3.80 14.10 -12.80
C SER A 11 -4.47 13.52 -14.04
N THR A 12 -5.54 12.75 -13.87
CA THR A 12 -6.29 12.11 -14.96
C THR A 12 -7.27 13.07 -15.63
N GLY A 13 -7.38 14.32 -15.17
CA GLY A 13 -8.39 15.26 -15.68
C GLY A 13 -9.82 14.89 -15.30
N GLU A 14 -9.99 14.06 -14.31
CA GLU A 14 -11.29 13.55 -13.87
C GLU A 14 -12.21 14.67 -13.35
N VAL A 15 -13.48 14.63 -13.74
CA VAL A 15 -14.51 15.54 -13.26
C VAL A 15 -15.00 15.06 -11.88
N ALA A 16 -15.03 15.97 -10.90
CA ALA A 16 -15.57 15.69 -9.57
C ALA A 16 -17.02 15.18 -9.66
N ARG A 17 -17.30 14.04 -9.03
CA ARG A 17 -18.63 13.44 -8.98
C ARG A 17 -19.34 13.83 -7.68
N PRO A 18 -20.66 14.07 -7.70
CA PRO A 18 -21.42 14.34 -6.46
C PRO A 18 -21.29 13.19 -5.45
N PHE A 19 -21.11 13.52 -4.17
CA PHE A 19 -20.96 12.52 -3.11
C PHE A 19 -22.17 11.56 -3.01
N GLU A 20 -23.38 12.09 -3.15
CA GLU A 20 -24.60 11.29 -3.09
C GLU A 20 -24.65 10.21 -4.19
N VAL A 21 -24.17 10.54 -5.39
CA VAL A 21 -24.10 9.56 -6.50
C VAL A 21 -23.10 8.46 -6.19
N LEU A 22 -21.93 8.83 -5.64
CA LEU A 22 -20.91 7.85 -5.23
C LEU A 22 -21.42 6.94 -4.10
N LEU A 23 -22.15 7.50 -3.15
CA LEU A 23 -22.74 6.77 -2.04
C LEU A 23 -23.83 5.79 -2.53
N ASP A 24 -24.68 6.22 -3.45
CA ASP A 24 -25.74 5.36 -4.04
C ASP A 24 -25.11 4.20 -4.81
N GLU A 25 -24.09 4.44 -5.61
CA GLU A 25 -23.36 3.40 -6.35
C GLU A 25 -22.65 2.41 -5.40
N ALA A 26 -21.94 2.91 -4.39
CA ALA A 26 -21.31 2.06 -3.40
C ALA A 26 -22.33 1.22 -2.61
N SER A 27 -23.46 1.83 -2.27
CA SER A 27 -24.56 1.12 -1.57
C SER A 27 -25.20 0.05 -2.45
N ALA A 28 -25.34 0.31 -3.75
CA ALA A 28 -25.89 -0.65 -4.71
C ALA A 28 -24.93 -1.82 -5.02
N ALA A 29 -23.63 -1.62 -4.81
CA ALA A 29 -22.60 -2.66 -4.99
C ALA A 29 -22.56 -3.65 -3.81
N LEU A 30 -23.15 -3.31 -2.65
CA LEU A 30 -23.19 -4.23 -1.51
C LEU A 30 -24.05 -5.46 -1.85
N PRO A 31 -23.52 -6.69 -1.72
CA PRO A 31 -24.29 -7.90 -1.97
C PRO A 31 -25.40 -8.10 -0.94
N ALA A 32 -26.41 -8.89 -1.29
CA ALA A 32 -27.58 -9.11 -0.44
C ALA A 32 -27.26 -9.79 0.90
N ASP A 33 -26.16 -10.52 0.98
CA ASP A 33 -25.66 -11.21 2.17
C ASP A 33 -24.54 -10.44 2.88
N PHE A 34 -24.30 -9.17 2.50
CA PHE A 34 -23.35 -8.32 3.21
C PHE A 34 -23.73 -8.20 4.69
N PRO A 35 -22.77 -8.34 5.63
CA PRO A 35 -23.08 -8.34 7.05
C PRO A 35 -23.81 -7.09 7.52
N THR A 36 -24.87 -7.25 8.29
CA THR A 36 -25.60 -6.14 8.93
C THR A 36 -24.93 -5.65 10.21
N SER A 37 -23.98 -6.44 10.76
CA SER A 37 -23.19 -6.07 11.93
C SER A 37 -21.82 -5.57 11.48
N ALA A 38 -21.47 -4.35 11.82
CA ALA A 38 -20.17 -3.78 11.51
C ALA A 38 -18.98 -4.60 12.05
N GLY A 39 -19.17 -5.28 13.19
CA GLY A 39 -18.15 -6.18 13.77
C GLY A 39 -17.79 -7.40 12.90
N GLN A 40 -18.57 -7.68 11.85
CA GLN A 40 -18.30 -8.72 10.86
C GLN A 40 -17.70 -8.16 9.55
N VAL A 41 -17.39 -6.86 9.51
CA VAL A 41 -16.86 -6.18 8.33
C VAL A 41 -15.37 -5.87 8.52
N LEU A 42 -14.58 -6.20 7.51
CA LEU A 42 -13.16 -5.80 7.38
C LEU A 42 -13.04 -4.77 6.26
N VAL A 43 -12.55 -3.57 6.59
CA VAL A 43 -12.31 -2.49 5.63
C VAL A 43 -10.81 -2.27 5.50
N ALA A 44 -10.26 -2.51 4.32
CA ALA A 44 -8.88 -2.27 3.97
C ALA A 44 -8.75 -0.98 3.17
N LEU A 45 -7.87 -0.08 3.61
CA LEU A 45 -7.66 1.23 3.02
C LEU A 45 -6.19 1.39 2.64
N ASP A 46 -5.90 1.57 1.36
CA ASP A 46 -4.57 1.98 0.92
C ASP A 46 -4.26 3.41 1.36
N ILE A 47 -2.96 3.75 1.44
CA ILE A 47 -2.50 5.06 1.92
C ILE A 47 -2.36 6.04 0.76
N ASP A 48 -1.41 5.79 -0.13
CA ASP A 48 -0.86 6.77 -1.07
C ASP A 48 -1.76 6.93 -2.30
N GLY A 49 -2.40 8.09 -2.43
CA GLY A 49 -3.39 8.30 -3.50
C GLY A 49 -4.81 7.86 -3.13
N THR A 50 -4.99 7.21 -1.97
CA THR A 50 -6.28 6.74 -1.47
C THR A 50 -6.76 7.57 -0.29
N ILE A 51 -6.21 7.37 0.90
CA ILE A 51 -6.62 8.14 2.09
C ILE A 51 -5.70 9.33 2.36
N LEU A 52 -4.51 9.36 1.75
CA LEU A 52 -3.53 10.41 1.93
C LEU A 52 -3.22 11.11 0.61
N THR A 53 -3.26 12.44 0.63
CA THR A 53 -2.79 13.32 -0.44
C THR A 53 -1.51 14.02 -0.01
N PRO A 54 -0.78 14.73 -0.90
CA PRO A 54 0.34 15.59 -0.51
C PRO A 54 -0.03 16.65 0.55
N ALA A 55 -1.32 17.01 0.65
CA ALA A 55 -1.82 17.95 1.66
C ALA A 55 -2.24 17.26 2.98
N GLY A 56 -2.11 15.93 3.07
CA GLY A 56 -2.56 15.12 4.19
C GLY A 56 -3.92 14.44 3.95
N ALA A 57 -4.47 13.82 4.99
CA ALA A 57 -5.81 13.27 4.97
C ALA A 57 -6.86 14.39 5.09
N THR A 58 -7.97 14.26 4.35
CA THR A 58 -9.07 15.23 4.46
C THR A 58 -9.89 14.96 5.73
N PRO A 59 -10.59 15.98 6.28
CA PRO A 59 -11.48 15.75 7.44
C PRO A 59 -12.50 14.64 7.22
N ARG A 60 -13.03 14.48 6.01
CA ARG A 60 -13.98 13.42 5.67
C ARG A 60 -13.37 12.02 5.72
N VAL A 61 -12.11 11.88 5.33
CA VAL A 61 -11.38 10.61 5.46
C VAL A 61 -11.21 10.25 6.93
N LEU A 62 -10.82 11.22 7.76
CA LEU A 62 -10.68 11.02 9.21
C LEU A 62 -12.02 10.64 9.85
N GLU A 63 -13.10 11.39 9.55
CA GLU A 63 -14.47 11.09 10.02
C GLU A 63 -14.91 9.68 9.57
N GLY A 64 -14.60 9.28 8.33
CA GLY A 64 -14.93 7.95 7.81
C GLY A 64 -14.20 6.83 8.54
N ILE A 65 -12.88 6.95 8.72
CA ILE A 65 -12.05 5.96 9.43
C ILE A 65 -12.53 5.81 10.89
N HIS A 66 -12.71 6.94 11.59
CA HIS A 66 -13.15 6.92 12.97
C HIS A 66 -14.60 6.43 13.10
N GLY A 67 -15.47 6.77 12.14
CA GLY A 67 -16.85 6.29 12.10
C GLY A 67 -16.93 4.77 11.93
N LEU A 68 -16.13 4.18 11.05
CA LEU A 68 -16.02 2.73 10.87
C LEU A 68 -15.54 2.04 12.15
N ALA A 69 -14.48 2.55 12.76
CA ALA A 69 -13.95 2.02 14.02
C ALA A 69 -14.99 2.14 15.17
N ALA A 70 -15.66 3.28 15.29
CA ALA A 70 -16.71 3.49 16.30
C ALA A 70 -17.93 2.57 16.09
N ALA A 71 -18.26 2.22 14.85
CA ALA A 71 -19.28 1.24 14.53
C ALA A 71 -18.87 -0.20 14.85
N GLY A 72 -17.59 -0.45 15.14
CA GLY A 72 -17.02 -1.75 15.47
C GLY A 72 -16.47 -2.53 14.28
N ALA A 73 -16.36 -1.92 13.09
CA ALA A 73 -15.70 -2.55 11.96
C ALA A 73 -14.23 -2.78 12.20
N GLN A 74 -13.68 -3.83 11.61
CA GLN A 74 -12.23 -4.04 11.58
C GLN A 74 -11.64 -3.16 10.50
N VAL A 75 -10.90 -2.12 10.89
CA VAL A 75 -10.23 -1.22 9.95
C VAL A 75 -8.77 -1.62 9.84
N LEU A 76 -8.27 -1.72 8.60
CA LEU A 76 -6.89 -2.00 8.27
C LEU A 76 -6.35 -0.96 7.30
N ILE A 77 -5.20 -0.40 7.62
CA ILE A 77 -4.44 0.49 6.74
C ILE A 77 -3.40 -0.36 5.99
N ALA A 78 -3.54 -0.47 4.66
CA ALA A 78 -2.69 -1.32 3.82
C ALA A 78 -1.71 -0.47 2.99
N SER A 79 -0.43 -0.81 2.98
CA SER A 79 0.58 -0.02 2.27
C SER A 79 1.76 -0.85 1.77
N GLY A 80 2.38 -0.38 0.69
CA GLY A 80 3.71 -0.83 0.28
C GLY A 80 4.83 -0.32 1.18
N ARG A 81 4.58 0.68 2.03
CA ARG A 81 5.57 1.24 2.94
C ARG A 81 6.00 0.23 4.00
N ALA A 82 7.24 0.35 4.48
CA ALA A 82 7.68 -0.31 5.70
C ALA A 82 6.96 0.29 6.93
N LEU A 83 6.98 -0.42 8.06
CA LEU A 83 6.30 0.01 9.29
C LEU A 83 6.72 1.41 9.73
N GLU A 84 8.01 1.74 9.63
CA GLU A 84 8.58 3.05 9.96
C GLU A 84 7.96 4.19 9.13
N GLY A 85 7.58 3.90 7.88
CA GLY A 85 6.88 4.83 7.00
C GLY A 85 5.37 4.87 7.21
N VAL A 86 4.80 3.86 7.87
CA VAL A 86 3.36 3.78 8.19
C VAL A 86 3.05 4.45 9.53
N ILE A 87 3.90 4.32 10.55
CA ILE A 87 3.67 4.91 11.88
C ILE A 87 3.32 6.41 11.81
N PRO A 88 4.06 7.28 11.10
CA PRO A 88 3.70 8.71 11.00
C PRO A 88 2.34 8.95 10.35
N VAL A 89 1.90 8.05 9.47
CA VAL A 89 0.57 8.12 8.84
C VAL A 89 -0.51 7.75 9.85
N LEU A 90 -0.32 6.67 10.63
CA LEU A 90 -1.26 6.29 11.70
C LEU A 90 -1.44 7.42 12.71
N ASP A 91 -0.34 8.09 13.10
CA ASP A 91 -0.37 9.25 13.98
C ASP A 91 -1.17 10.42 13.36
N ALA A 92 -0.92 10.74 12.08
CA ALA A 92 -1.63 11.81 11.38
C ALA A 92 -3.12 11.50 11.16
N LEU A 93 -3.51 10.24 11.11
CA LEU A 93 -4.88 9.76 11.03
C LEU A 93 -5.56 9.65 12.41
N GLU A 94 -4.83 9.88 13.51
CA GLU A 94 -5.27 9.59 14.87
C GLU A 94 -5.79 8.14 15.02
N PHE A 95 -5.16 7.22 14.26
CA PHE A 95 -5.55 5.82 14.20
C PHE A 95 -4.90 5.04 15.35
N THR A 96 -5.63 4.92 16.45
CA THR A 96 -5.11 4.34 17.71
C THR A 96 -5.46 2.87 17.90
N ASP A 97 -6.46 2.35 17.21
CA ASP A 97 -6.91 0.95 17.35
C ASP A 97 -7.33 0.37 15.98
N GLY A 98 -6.78 -0.78 15.63
CA GLY A 98 -7.05 -1.48 14.37
C GLY A 98 -5.85 -2.28 13.90
N TRP A 99 -5.65 -2.31 12.60
CA TRP A 99 -4.61 -3.11 11.95
C TRP A 99 -3.84 -2.28 10.93
N ALA A 100 -2.58 -2.62 10.70
CA ALA A 100 -1.82 -2.14 9.56
C ALA A 100 -1.17 -3.33 8.82
N LEU A 101 -1.09 -3.21 7.51
CA LEU A 101 -0.43 -4.16 6.63
C LEU A 101 0.64 -3.41 5.86
N CYS A 102 1.90 -3.71 6.16
CA CYS A 102 3.07 -3.04 5.62
C CYS A 102 3.79 -3.93 4.60
N ASN A 103 4.74 -3.36 3.85
CA ASN A 103 5.56 -4.08 2.88
C ASN A 103 4.70 -4.93 1.93
N ASN A 104 3.65 -4.32 1.31
CA ASN A 104 2.71 -4.98 0.40
C ASN A 104 2.12 -6.31 0.92
N GLY A 105 2.01 -6.50 2.23
CA GLY A 105 1.44 -7.71 2.81
C GLY A 105 2.43 -8.59 3.58
N ALA A 106 3.71 -8.27 3.54
CA ALA A 106 4.73 -9.06 4.24
C ALA A 106 4.69 -8.88 5.76
N THR A 107 4.21 -7.75 6.26
CA THR A 107 4.24 -7.43 7.70
C THR A 107 2.85 -7.02 8.19
N LEU A 108 2.22 -7.86 9.02
CA LEU A 108 0.93 -7.59 9.67
C LEU A 108 1.16 -7.02 11.07
N VAL A 109 0.54 -5.90 11.35
CA VAL A 109 0.72 -5.13 12.58
C VAL A 109 -0.62 -4.93 13.28
N ARG A 110 -0.66 -5.17 14.60
CA ARG A 110 -1.75 -4.76 15.48
C ARG A 110 -1.47 -3.36 16.02
N VAL A 111 -2.41 -2.46 15.85
CA VAL A 111 -2.36 -1.13 16.47
C VAL A 111 -3.29 -1.13 17.67
N SER A 112 -2.76 -0.81 18.86
CA SER A 112 -3.54 -0.76 20.10
C SER A 112 -3.06 0.36 21.00
N GLY A 113 -3.97 1.29 21.34
CA GLY A 113 -3.62 2.48 22.11
C GLY A 113 -2.52 3.31 21.45
N GLY A 114 -2.43 3.33 20.12
CA GLY A 114 -1.37 3.99 19.36
C GLY A 114 -0.03 3.26 19.33
N THR A 115 0.07 2.06 19.93
CA THR A 115 1.27 1.23 19.88
C THR A 115 1.14 0.21 18.76
N CYS A 116 2.21 0.03 17.98
CA CYS A 116 2.30 -0.95 16.90
C CYS A 116 3.03 -2.20 17.37
N GLU A 117 2.43 -3.38 17.15
CA GLU A 117 3.00 -4.70 17.43
C GLU A 117 2.97 -5.55 16.16
N ILE A 118 4.13 -6.03 15.70
CA ILE A 118 4.21 -6.96 14.57
C ILE A 118 3.65 -8.32 15.02
N VAL A 119 2.58 -8.76 14.35
CA VAL A 119 1.88 -10.01 14.64
C VAL A 119 2.31 -11.14 13.72
N GLU A 120 2.68 -10.79 12.48
CA GLU A 120 3.17 -11.72 11.47
C GLU A 120 4.14 -10.98 10.55
N GLU A 121 5.26 -11.61 10.22
CA GLU A 121 6.20 -11.09 9.24
C GLU A 121 6.73 -12.23 8.39
N ARG A 122 6.68 -12.06 7.07
CA ARG A 122 7.21 -12.97 6.08
C ARG A 122 8.47 -12.37 5.48
N THR A 123 9.58 -13.07 5.64
CA THR A 123 10.89 -12.60 5.18
C THR A 123 11.55 -13.59 4.23
N PHE A 124 12.53 -13.10 3.48
CA PHE A 124 13.41 -13.89 2.63
C PHE A 124 14.85 -13.38 2.73
N VAL A 125 15.80 -14.20 2.28
CA VAL A 125 17.23 -13.81 2.20
C VAL A 125 17.50 -13.33 0.77
N PRO A 126 17.84 -12.04 0.55
CA PRO A 126 17.79 -11.44 -0.78
C PRO A 126 19.02 -11.67 -1.66
N GLY A 127 20.08 -12.32 -1.16
CA GLY A 127 21.35 -12.46 -1.87
C GLY A 127 21.26 -12.82 -3.34
N PRO A 128 20.59 -13.94 -3.71
CA PRO A 128 20.49 -14.37 -5.11
C PRO A 128 19.84 -13.33 -6.03
N ILE A 129 18.76 -12.67 -5.58
CA ILE A 129 18.06 -11.68 -6.41
C ILE A 129 18.83 -10.36 -6.53
N LEU A 130 19.58 -9.97 -5.49
CA LEU A 130 20.41 -8.77 -5.54
C LEU A 130 21.53 -8.91 -6.57
N GLU A 131 22.18 -10.07 -6.64
CA GLU A 131 23.23 -10.37 -7.64
C GLU A 131 22.65 -10.35 -9.06
N GLU A 132 21.49 -10.98 -9.26
CA GLU A 132 20.82 -11.03 -10.55
C GLU A 132 20.45 -9.63 -11.04
N ILE A 133 19.79 -8.83 -10.20
CA ILE A 133 19.33 -7.49 -10.56
C ILE A 133 20.50 -6.53 -10.75
N ALA A 134 21.51 -6.55 -9.87
CA ALA A 134 22.69 -5.68 -10.00
C ALA A 134 23.44 -5.94 -11.31
N SER A 135 23.45 -7.18 -11.80
CA SER A 135 24.04 -7.54 -13.08
C SER A 135 23.23 -7.05 -14.27
N ALA A 136 21.88 -7.14 -14.18
CA ALA A 136 20.98 -6.80 -15.29
C ALA A 136 20.67 -5.30 -15.36
N VAL A 137 20.71 -4.59 -14.21
CA VAL A 137 20.40 -3.17 -14.05
C VAL A 137 21.61 -2.46 -13.41
N PRO A 138 22.69 -2.20 -14.17
CA PRO A 138 23.87 -1.52 -13.64
C PRO A 138 23.54 -0.12 -13.09
N GLY A 139 24.12 0.22 -11.94
CA GLY A 139 23.87 1.51 -11.28
C GLY A 139 22.62 1.57 -10.42
N SER A 140 21.88 0.47 -10.30
CA SER A 140 20.78 0.37 -9.34
C SER A 140 21.27 0.47 -7.90
N VAL A 141 20.46 1.08 -7.04
CA VAL A 141 20.64 1.11 -5.60
C VAL A 141 19.54 0.30 -4.93
N PHE A 142 19.88 -0.32 -3.81
CA PHE A 142 19.00 -1.25 -3.09
C PHE A 142 18.75 -0.77 -1.68
N ALA A 143 17.50 -0.95 -1.22
CA ALA A 143 17.17 -0.85 0.19
C ALA A 143 16.53 -2.17 0.66
N SER A 144 16.90 -2.59 1.85
CA SER A 144 16.33 -3.72 2.58
C SER A 144 15.63 -3.18 3.83
N MET A 145 14.47 -3.73 4.18
CA MET A 145 13.57 -3.20 5.20
C MET A 145 13.39 -4.16 6.40
N PRO A 146 14.47 -4.73 6.98
CA PRO A 146 14.33 -5.52 8.20
C PRO A 146 13.96 -4.61 9.37
N HIS A 147 12.84 -4.88 10.03
CA HIS A 147 12.42 -4.06 11.17
C HIS A 147 13.39 -4.20 12.36
N PRO A 148 13.78 -3.13 13.07
CA PRO A 148 13.38 -1.72 12.85
C PRO A 148 14.31 -0.96 11.90
N ASP A 149 15.28 -1.63 11.31
CA ASP A 149 16.33 -1.01 10.49
C ASP A 149 15.92 -0.84 9.02
N ILE A 150 16.48 0.18 8.38
CA ILE A 150 16.52 0.31 6.92
C ILE A 150 17.98 0.27 6.48
N LEU A 151 18.31 -0.70 5.64
CA LEU A 151 19.67 -0.93 5.15
C LEU A 151 19.76 -0.51 3.68
N LEU A 152 20.71 0.34 3.35
CA LEU A 152 20.91 0.85 1.99
C LEU A 152 22.24 0.39 1.42
N SER A 153 22.28 0.02 0.15
CA SER A 153 23.54 -0.25 -0.57
C SER A 153 24.33 1.03 -0.88
N ALA A 154 23.62 2.14 -1.09
CA ALA A 154 24.12 3.48 -1.33
C ALA A 154 23.04 4.52 -1.02
N PRO A 155 23.34 5.84 -0.96
CA PRO A 155 22.32 6.87 -0.83
C PRO A 155 21.28 6.78 -1.95
N PHE A 156 20.00 6.81 -1.61
CA PHE A 156 18.94 6.86 -2.60
C PHE A 156 18.84 8.24 -3.26
N PRO A 157 18.57 8.28 -4.58
CA PRO A 157 18.38 9.54 -5.30
C PRO A 157 17.33 10.41 -4.62
N ASN A 158 17.58 11.72 -4.58
CA ASN A 158 16.66 12.73 -4.01
C ASN A 158 16.20 12.43 -2.57
N ASN A 159 16.92 11.60 -1.82
CA ASN A 159 16.51 11.10 -0.50
C ASN A 159 15.09 10.51 -0.51
N GLU A 160 14.78 9.69 -1.51
CA GLU A 160 13.46 9.06 -1.67
C GLU A 160 13.09 8.12 -0.49
N ILE A 161 14.09 7.68 0.28
CA ILE A 161 13.91 6.97 1.55
C ILE A 161 14.28 7.94 2.68
N GLU A 162 13.31 8.75 3.12
CA GLU A 162 13.49 9.74 4.18
C GLU A 162 12.79 9.32 5.49
N GLY A 163 13.26 9.92 6.59
CA GLY A 163 12.54 10.00 7.87
C GLY A 163 12.77 8.83 8.82
N SER A 164 13.48 7.80 8.41
CA SER A 164 13.87 6.68 9.27
C SER A 164 15.38 6.64 9.43
N ASP A 165 15.82 6.17 10.59
CA ASP A 165 17.22 5.85 10.81
C ASP A 165 17.62 4.74 9.83
N HIS A 166 18.38 5.10 8.79
CA HIS A 166 18.90 4.16 7.81
C HIS A 166 20.41 4.06 7.90
N ARG A 167 20.96 2.90 7.53
CA ARG A 167 22.39 2.65 7.49
C ARG A 167 22.82 2.27 6.07
N ILE A 168 23.91 2.86 5.59
CA ILE A 168 24.59 2.37 4.38
C ILE A 168 25.45 1.18 4.82
N VAL A 169 25.25 0.05 4.16
CA VAL A 169 25.91 -1.23 4.47
C VAL A 169 26.55 -1.83 3.22
N SER A 170 27.38 -2.85 3.40
CA SER A 170 27.93 -3.59 2.27
C SER A 170 26.85 -4.42 1.56
N MET A 171 27.07 -4.73 0.28
CA MET A 171 26.19 -5.65 -0.46
C MET A 171 26.15 -7.04 0.19
N GLU A 172 27.22 -7.49 0.84
CA GLU A 172 27.27 -8.77 1.56
C GLU A 172 26.34 -8.77 2.78
N GLU A 173 26.34 -7.68 3.58
CA GLU A 173 25.44 -7.52 4.72
C GLU A 173 23.98 -7.47 4.23
N LEU A 174 23.71 -6.68 3.20
CA LEU A 174 22.39 -6.54 2.63
C LEU A 174 21.88 -7.87 2.05
N ALA A 175 22.74 -8.63 1.37
CA ALA A 175 22.45 -9.93 0.77
C ALA A 175 22.18 -11.04 1.78
N SER A 176 22.76 -10.94 2.99
CA SER A 176 22.65 -11.97 4.04
C SER A 176 21.58 -11.67 5.11
N THR A 177 21.04 -10.44 5.14
CA THR A 177 20.06 -10.04 6.15
C THR A 177 18.64 -10.40 5.70
N PRO A 178 17.91 -11.27 6.42
CA PRO A 178 16.51 -11.55 6.12
C PRO A 178 15.68 -10.27 6.15
N THR A 179 14.78 -10.11 5.18
CA THR A 179 13.97 -8.89 5.03
C THR A 179 12.57 -9.20 4.50
N PRO A 180 11.53 -8.46 4.91
CA PRO A 180 10.22 -8.59 4.31
C PRO A 180 10.15 -7.98 2.90
N LYS A 181 11.06 -7.03 2.58
CA LYS A 181 11.04 -6.34 1.30
C LYS A 181 12.44 -5.86 0.88
N ILE A 182 12.70 -5.94 -0.41
CA ILE A 182 13.79 -5.21 -1.09
C ILE A 182 13.18 -4.13 -1.98
N VAL A 183 13.76 -2.94 -1.94
CA VAL A 183 13.50 -1.88 -2.91
C VAL A 183 14.67 -1.80 -3.88
N VAL A 184 14.35 -1.70 -5.16
CA VAL A 184 15.33 -1.46 -6.24
C VAL A 184 15.02 -0.13 -6.89
N ARG A 185 16.05 0.72 -7.02
CA ARG A 185 15.92 2.03 -7.66
C ARG A 185 16.98 2.20 -8.75
N ALA A 186 16.54 2.47 -9.97
CA ALA A 186 17.40 2.74 -11.14
C ALA A 186 17.05 4.12 -11.73
N ALA A 187 17.52 5.20 -11.05
CA ALA A 187 17.10 6.58 -11.36
C ALA A 187 17.42 7.04 -12.78
N ASP A 188 18.49 6.51 -13.38
CA ASP A 188 18.97 6.89 -14.72
C ASP A 188 18.38 6.03 -15.85
N MET A 189 17.51 5.07 -15.51
CA MET A 189 16.87 4.17 -16.46
C MET A 189 15.42 4.59 -16.72
N ASP A 190 14.97 4.42 -17.95
CA ASP A 190 13.57 4.58 -18.31
C ASP A 190 12.70 3.52 -17.62
N ARG A 191 11.51 3.91 -17.16
CA ARG A 191 10.60 3.04 -16.40
C ARG A 191 10.18 1.80 -17.20
N GLU A 192 9.85 1.96 -18.48
CA GLU A 192 9.38 0.85 -19.32
C GLU A 192 10.51 -0.14 -19.62
N GLU A 193 11.75 0.37 -19.77
CA GLU A 193 12.94 -0.46 -19.91
C GLU A 193 13.23 -1.24 -18.63
N PHE A 194 13.17 -0.56 -17.48
CA PHE A 194 13.34 -1.15 -16.16
C PHE A 194 12.35 -2.30 -15.90
N ASP A 195 11.06 -2.04 -16.14
CA ASP A 195 9.98 -3.03 -16.00
C ASP A 195 10.21 -4.25 -16.90
N ARG A 196 10.55 -4.03 -18.17
CA ARG A 196 10.85 -5.10 -19.14
C ARG A 196 12.06 -5.95 -18.72
N ILE A 197 13.09 -5.34 -18.19
CA ILE A 197 14.27 -6.06 -17.69
C ILE A 197 13.85 -6.93 -16.51
N LEU A 198 13.23 -6.36 -15.46
CA LEU A 198 12.82 -7.11 -14.28
C LEU A 198 11.87 -8.27 -14.63
N ALA A 199 10.92 -8.03 -15.52
CA ALA A 199 9.99 -9.07 -15.99
C ALA A 199 10.67 -10.24 -16.72
N SER A 200 11.88 -10.05 -17.24
CA SER A 200 12.66 -11.09 -17.91
C SER A 200 13.55 -11.91 -16.98
N LEU A 201 13.75 -11.47 -15.74
CA LEU A 201 14.63 -12.09 -14.75
C LEU A 201 13.92 -13.21 -13.98
N ASP A 202 14.72 -14.07 -13.34
CA ASP A 202 14.20 -15.16 -12.49
C ASP A 202 13.49 -14.62 -11.23
N VAL A 203 13.87 -13.43 -10.76
CA VAL A 203 13.19 -12.77 -9.63
C VAL A 203 11.68 -12.67 -9.84
N SER A 204 11.20 -12.37 -11.07
CA SER A 204 9.76 -12.30 -11.39
C SER A 204 9.01 -13.63 -11.30
N ARG A 205 9.72 -14.75 -11.22
CA ARG A 205 9.15 -16.10 -11.05
C ARG A 205 9.26 -16.62 -9.62
N THR A 206 10.13 -16.03 -8.83
CA THR A 206 10.48 -16.50 -7.48
C THR A 206 10.03 -15.56 -6.38
N HIS A 207 9.65 -14.34 -6.74
CA HIS A 207 9.22 -13.28 -5.83
C HIS A 207 8.06 -12.49 -6.43
N GLU A 208 7.32 -11.78 -5.60
CA GLU A 208 6.42 -10.73 -6.07
C GLU A 208 7.23 -9.48 -6.41
N VAL A 209 6.94 -8.87 -7.56
CA VAL A 209 7.64 -7.68 -8.05
C VAL A 209 6.61 -6.63 -8.45
N PHE A 210 6.60 -5.52 -7.74
CA PHE A 210 5.70 -4.40 -8.00
C PHE A 210 6.52 -3.20 -8.52
N VAL A 211 6.40 -2.90 -9.81
CA VAL A 211 7.05 -1.74 -10.43
C VAL A 211 6.15 -0.51 -10.29
N GLY A 212 6.67 0.51 -9.63
CA GLY A 212 5.97 1.78 -9.39
C GLY A 212 5.87 2.69 -10.62
N TRP A 213 5.56 3.96 -10.35
CA TRP A 213 5.41 5.00 -11.39
C TRP A 213 6.74 5.47 -12.00
N THR A 214 7.84 5.18 -11.35
CA THR A 214 9.22 5.46 -11.79
C THR A 214 9.98 4.14 -11.89
N SER A 215 11.28 4.18 -12.24
CA SER A 215 12.16 3.00 -12.20
C SER A 215 12.49 2.61 -10.76
N TRP A 216 11.45 2.26 -10.05
CA TRP A 216 11.37 1.80 -8.66
C TRP A 216 10.62 0.48 -8.62
N ALA A 217 11.14 -0.52 -7.96
CA ALA A 217 10.44 -1.78 -7.74
C ALA A 217 10.53 -2.19 -6.27
N ASP A 218 9.40 -2.65 -5.74
CA ASP A 218 9.30 -3.37 -4.48
C ASP A 218 9.33 -4.87 -4.80
N ILE A 219 10.09 -5.65 -4.02
CA ILE A 219 10.24 -7.09 -4.18
C ILE A 219 9.98 -7.76 -2.84
N GLU A 220 8.97 -8.62 -2.79
CA GLU A 220 8.51 -9.36 -1.63
C GLU A 220 8.64 -10.88 -1.85
N PRO A 221 8.50 -11.69 -0.78
CA PRO A 221 8.43 -13.14 -0.92
C PRO A 221 7.29 -13.57 -1.84
N LEU A 222 7.47 -14.63 -2.61
CA LEU A 222 6.44 -15.17 -3.53
C LEU A 222 5.12 -15.45 -2.80
N GLY A 223 4.01 -15.03 -3.41
CA GLY A 223 2.66 -15.14 -2.85
C GLY A 223 2.35 -14.15 -1.73
N VAL A 224 3.24 -13.16 -1.51
CA VAL A 224 3.01 -12.06 -0.55
C VAL A 224 2.50 -10.84 -1.30
N THR A 225 1.21 -10.57 -1.13
CA THR A 225 0.52 -9.41 -1.71
C THR A 225 -0.38 -8.79 -0.63
N LYS A 226 -0.90 -7.58 -0.86
CA LYS A 226 -1.88 -6.98 0.05
C LYS A 226 -3.07 -7.93 0.26
N ALA A 227 -3.53 -8.60 -0.79
CA ALA A 227 -4.63 -9.58 -0.71
C ALA A 227 -4.30 -10.76 0.20
N SER A 228 -3.10 -11.34 0.08
CA SER A 228 -2.70 -12.50 0.91
C SER A 228 -2.59 -12.14 2.39
N GLY A 229 -2.10 -10.94 2.70
CA GLY A 229 -2.02 -10.44 4.08
C GLY A 229 -3.41 -10.15 4.66
N LEU A 230 -4.32 -9.59 3.87
CA LEU A 230 -5.73 -9.36 4.24
C LEU A 230 -6.46 -10.66 4.49
N GLU A 231 -6.25 -11.68 3.66
CA GLU A 231 -6.85 -13.01 3.85
C GLU A 231 -6.36 -13.67 5.13
N SER A 232 -5.05 -13.56 5.43
CA SER A 232 -4.50 -14.03 6.72
C SER A 232 -5.21 -13.36 7.90
N LEU A 233 -5.39 -12.03 7.88
CA LEU A 233 -6.09 -11.32 8.93
C LEU A 233 -7.57 -11.71 9.02
N ARG A 234 -8.29 -11.76 7.87
CA ARG A 234 -9.71 -12.14 7.83
C ARG A 234 -9.94 -13.49 8.50
N GLN A 235 -9.10 -14.49 8.17
CA GLN A 235 -9.17 -15.82 8.76
C GLN A 235 -8.85 -15.81 10.26
N ARG A 236 -7.83 -15.09 10.68
CA ARG A 236 -7.46 -14.91 12.09
C ARG A 236 -8.59 -14.32 12.93
N LEU A 237 -9.35 -13.38 12.37
CA LEU A 237 -10.48 -12.74 13.01
C LEU A 237 -11.81 -13.54 12.87
N GLY A 238 -11.83 -14.60 12.06
CA GLY A 238 -13.03 -15.40 11.80
C GLY A 238 -14.12 -14.62 11.06
N LEU A 239 -13.74 -13.63 10.22
CA LEU A 239 -14.69 -12.80 9.50
C LEU A 239 -15.17 -13.48 8.20
N PRO A 240 -16.45 -13.28 7.81
CA PRO A 240 -16.97 -13.82 6.56
C PRO A 240 -16.32 -13.14 5.34
N ALA A 241 -16.18 -13.87 4.23
CA ALA A 241 -15.64 -13.29 3.00
C ALA A 241 -16.55 -12.19 2.43
N CYS A 242 -17.87 -12.38 2.50
CA CYS A 242 -18.85 -11.39 2.06
C CYS A 242 -18.84 -10.08 2.89
N GLY A 243 -18.06 -9.99 3.96
CA GLY A 243 -17.91 -8.79 4.79
C GLY A 243 -16.62 -8.01 4.52
N THR A 244 -16.01 -8.14 3.35
CA THR A 244 -14.75 -7.48 3.04
C THR A 244 -14.93 -6.31 2.08
N VAL A 245 -14.32 -5.18 2.39
CA VAL A 245 -14.26 -3.98 1.54
C VAL A 245 -12.81 -3.55 1.40
N ALA A 246 -12.37 -3.24 0.19
CA ALA A 246 -11.04 -2.71 -0.05
C ALA A 246 -11.10 -1.43 -0.91
N VAL A 247 -10.25 -0.45 -0.59
CA VAL A 247 -10.16 0.82 -1.33
C VAL A 247 -8.70 1.06 -1.69
N GLY A 248 -8.41 1.34 -2.98
CA GLY A 248 -7.06 1.55 -3.47
C GLY A 248 -6.99 2.26 -4.82
N ASP A 249 -5.79 2.64 -5.25
CA ASP A 249 -5.58 3.34 -6.53
C ASP A 249 -4.40 2.81 -7.36
N GLY A 250 -3.48 2.06 -6.75
CA GLY A 250 -2.26 1.57 -7.39
C GLY A 250 -2.39 0.18 -8.01
N PHE A 251 -1.42 -0.19 -8.84
CA PHE A 251 -1.36 -1.55 -9.40
C PHE A 251 -1.14 -2.61 -8.32
N ASN A 252 -0.44 -2.28 -7.23
CA ASN A 252 -0.26 -3.15 -6.07
C ASN A 252 -1.56 -3.35 -5.24
N ASP A 253 -2.63 -2.62 -5.57
CA ASP A 253 -3.96 -2.80 -4.98
C ASP A 253 -4.86 -3.73 -5.79
N THR A 254 -4.52 -4.03 -7.04
CA THR A 254 -5.36 -4.81 -7.97
C THR A 254 -5.84 -6.12 -7.36
N GLU A 255 -4.93 -6.85 -6.70
CA GLU A 255 -5.27 -8.12 -6.06
C GLU A 255 -6.13 -7.91 -4.81
N MET A 256 -5.87 -6.87 -4.03
CA MET A 256 -6.67 -6.51 -2.86
C MET A 256 -8.09 -6.12 -3.25
N LEU A 257 -8.25 -5.33 -4.32
CA LEU A 257 -9.56 -4.95 -4.86
C LEU A 257 -10.33 -6.16 -5.39
N THR A 258 -9.64 -7.07 -6.08
CA THR A 258 -10.23 -8.32 -6.60
C THR A 258 -10.59 -9.30 -5.49
N TRP A 259 -9.80 -9.33 -4.40
CA TRP A 259 -10.02 -10.22 -3.26
C TRP A 259 -11.22 -9.80 -2.42
N ALA A 260 -11.47 -8.50 -2.28
CA ALA A 260 -12.57 -7.99 -1.47
C ALA A 260 -13.92 -8.34 -2.09
N GLU A 261 -14.95 -8.53 -1.26
CA GLU A 261 -16.34 -8.66 -1.73
C GLU A 261 -16.83 -7.39 -2.42
N VAL A 262 -16.31 -6.23 -1.96
CA VAL A 262 -16.51 -4.94 -2.63
C VAL A 262 -15.18 -4.24 -2.78
N GLY A 263 -14.64 -4.28 -3.97
CA GLY A 263 -13.44 -3.53 -4.36
C GLY A 263 -13.78 -2.13 -4.88
N VAL A 264 -13.15 -1.10 -4.33
CA VAL A 264 -13.39 0.31 -4.67
C VAL A 264 -12.11 0.93 -5.21
N ALA A 265 -12.08 1.28 -6.49
CA ALA A 265 -10.97 2.02 -7.08
C ALA A 265 -11.17 3.53 -6.94
N MET A 266 -10.09 4.26 -6.67
CA MET A 266 -10.11 5.72 -6.68
C MET A 266 -10.29 6.27 -8.09
N GLY A 267 -10.95 7.42 -8.22
CA GLY A 267 -11.26 8.00 -9.52
C GLY A 267 -10.05 8.30 -10.40
N GLN A 268 -8.91 8.66 -9.81
CA GLN A 268 -7.65 8.89 -10.51
C GLN A 268 -6.86 7.60 -10.83
N ALA A 269 -7.28 6.44 -10.33
CA ALA A 269 -6.58 5.18 -10.56
C ALA A 269 -6.41 4.88 -12.06
N PRO A 270 -5.35 4.17 -12.47
CA PRO A 270 -5.21 3.68 -13.84
C PRO A 270 -6.41 2.82 -14.27
N GLN A 271 -6.66 2.78 -15.59
CA GLN A 271 -7.80 2.02 -16.09
C GLN A 271 -7.75 0.54 -15.68
N GLY A 272 -6.57 -0.10 -15.72
CA GLY A 272 -6.43 -1.49 -15.31
C GLY A 272 -6.77 -1.76 -13.83
N VAL A 273 -6.63 -0.77 -12.95
CA VAL A 273 -7.07 -0.86 -11.54
C VAL A 273 -8.58 -0.68 -11.44
N LYS A 274 -9.15 0.26 -12.20
CA LYS A 274 -10.61 0.47 -12.27
C LYS A 274 -11.35 -0.72 -12.83
N ASP A 275 -10.76 -1.41 -13.81
CA ASP A 275 -11.39 -2.55 -14.50
C ASP A 275 -11.61 -3.78 -13.58
N VAL A 276 -10.90 -3.85 -12.47
CA VAL A 276 -11.05 -4.95 -11.49
C VAL A 276 -11.88 -4.59 -10.27
N ALA A 277 -12.27 -3.32 -10.14
CA ALA A 277 -13.06 -2.83 -9.01
C ALA A 277 -14.57 -2.89 -9.31
N ASP A 278 -15.38 -3.12 -8.29
CA ASP A 278 -16.84 -3.11 -8.36
C ASP A 278 -17.38 -1.68 -8.42
N VAL A 279 -16.67 -0.74 -7.79
CA VAL A 279 -17.06 0.68 -7.68
C VAL A 279 -15.85 1.56 -7.98
N VAL A 280 -16.10 2.67 -8.68
CA VAL A 280 -15.10 3.73 -8.86
C VAL A 280 -15.58 4.99 -8.14
N THR A 281 -14.82 5.41 -7.12
CA THR A 281 -15.13 6.64 -6.36
C THR A 281 -14.55 7.89 -7.01
N GLY A 282 -14.67 9.06 -6.38
CA GLY A 282 -13.98 10.28 -6.80
C GLY A 282 -12.49 10.24 -6.50
N SER A 283 -11.74 11.21 -7.03
CA SER A 283 -10.33 11.39 -6.65
C SER A 283 -10.23 12.03 -5.25
N PRO A 284 -9.13 11.85 -4.51
CA PRO A 284 -8.94 12.46 -3.19
C PRO A 284 -9.14 13.98 -3.18
N ASN A 285 -8.84 14.65 -4.30
CA ASN A 285 -8.99 16.10 -4.48
C ASN A 285 -10.43 16.53 -4.84
N SER A 286 -11.30 15.60 -5.25
CA SER A 286 -12.68 15.93 -5.63
C SER A 286 -13.60 16.17 -4.43
N CYS A 287 -13.21 15.73 -3.25
CA CYS A 287 -13.96 15.92 -1.99
C CYS A 287 -13.72 17.31 -1.33
N SER A 288 -12.93 18.19 -1.91
CA SER A 288 -12.55 19.47 -1.30
C SER A 288 -13.61 20.58 -1.40
N ARG A 289 -14.72 20.38 -2.10
CA ARG A 289 -15.80 21.37 -2.17
C ARG A 289 -16.87 21.04 -1.14
N SER A 290 -16.86 21.78 -0.02
CA SER A 290 -17.97 21.83 0.92
C SER A 290 -19.24 22.33 0.20
N PRO A 291 -20.40 21.68 0.38
CA PRO A 291 -21.68 22.23 -0.07
C PRO A 291 -22.11 23.49 0.73
N TRP A 292 -21.29 23.90 1.72
CA TRP A 292 -21.60 24.98 2.67
C TRP A 292 -20.63 26.17 2.59
N SER A 293 -19.96 26.41 1.45
CA SER A 293 -19.19 27.64 1.19
C SER A 293 -19.88 28.51 0.16
#